data_d563ea1fbdfa7388f8543a3c3c59ac57
#
_entry.id   d563ea1fbdfa7388f8543a3c3c59ac57
#
_cell.length_a   1.000
_cell.length_b   1.000
_cell.length_c   1.000
_cell.angle_alpha   90.00
_cell.angle_beta   90.00
_cell.angle_gamma   90.00
#
_symmetry.space_group_name_H-M   'P 1'
#
loop_
_entity.id
_entity.type
_entity.pdbx_description
1 polymer ?
#
loop_
_entity_poly.entity_id
_entity_poly.type
_entity_poly.pdbx_seq_one_letter_code
_entity_poly.pdbx_strand_id
1 'polypeptide(L)'
;MAHYFTADTHFGDDPVRRAFARPFPSVADMDAGIVARARAVGPDDDLWILGDFAAVEPEAGRQAARAAFSALPGRKHLIRGNHDLPWTVEQLPWASVHDLHELHLQAQVFVLCHYPLVTWNGVRDGAVNLFGHVHTNWKGARGQVNVGVDQWDFRPLAADEAELAALLLPPSPLHDAAEGL
;
A
#
# COMPACT_ATOMS: atom_id res chain seq x y z
N MET A 1 -16.29 -11.02 1.63
CA MET A 1 -15.19 -10.30 2.25
C MET A 1 -14.13 -10.19 1.18
N ALA A 2 -13.92 -8.98 0.69
CA ALA A 2 -12.91 -8.69 -0.33
C ALA A 2 -11.63 -8.16 0.34
N HIS A 3 -10.52 -8.20 -0.40
CA HIS A 3 -9.25 -7.65 0.04
C HIS A 3 -8.80 -6.55 -0.91
N TYR A 4 -8.35 -5.44 -0.33
CA TYR A 4 -7.86 -4.27 -1.03
C TYR A 4 -6.47 -3.90 -0.53
N PHE A 5 -5.64 -3.36 -1.40
CA PHE A 5 -4.25 -2.99 -1.12
C PHE A 5 -3.98 -1.54 -1.48
N THR A 6 -3.20 -0.88 -0.66
CA THR A 6 -2.69 0.48 -0.90
C THR A 6 -1.36 0.66 -0.17
N ALA A 7 -0.60 1.70 -0.48
CA ALA A 7 0.63 2.08 0.23
C ALA A 7 0.89 3.57 0.08
N ASP A 8 1.84 4.08 0.86
CA ASP A 8 2.40 5.42 0.71
C ASP A 8 1.34 6.54 0.78
N THR A 9 0.34 6.38 1.64
CA THR A 9 -0.73 7.36 1.80
C THR A 9 -0.22 8.69 2.34
N HIS A 10 0.72 8.66 3.31
CA HIS A 10 1.34 9.84 3.92
C HIS A 10 0.32 10.88 4.38
N PHE A 11 -0.71 10.43 5.12
CA PHE A 11 -1.73 11.34 5.65
C PHE A 11 -1.13 12.45 6.50
N GLY A 12 -1.55 13.69 6.23
CA GLY A 12 -1.05 14.88 6.92
C GLY A 12 0.33 15.38 6.46
N ASP A 13 0.95 14.75 5.45
CA ASP A 13 2.32 15.02 5.01
C ASP A 13 2.37 15.92 3.76
N ASP A 14 2.41 17.24 3.97
CA ASP A 14 2.53 18.22 2.88
C ASP A 14 3.88 18.16 2.13
N PRO A 15 5.03 17.92 2.77
CA PRO A 15 6.28 17.63 2.09
C PRO A 15 6.16 16.52 1.02
N VAL A 16 5.57 15.38 1.33
CA VAL A 16 5.39 14.29 0.36
C VAL A 16 4.45 14.69 -0.77
N ARG A 17 3.32 15.36 -0.45
CA ARG A 17 2.41 15.88 -1.47
C ARG A 17 3.14 16.73 -2.53
N ARG A 18 4.07 17.60 -2.09
CA ARG A 18 4.86 18.46 -2.99
C ARG A 18 5.95 17.70 -3.73
N ALA A 19 6.67 16.82 -3.02
CA ALA A 19 7.79 16.07 -3.58
C ALA A 19 7.38 15.19 -4.76
N PHE A 20 6.19 14.58 -4.68
CA PHE A 20 5.63 13.72 -5.74
C PHE A 20 4.60 14.44 -6.62
N ALA A 21 4.51 15.78 -6.52
CA ALA A 21 3.60 16.61 -7.31
C ALA A 21 2.14 16.08 -7.32
N ARG A 22 1.65 15.58 -6.17
CA ARG A 22 0.30 15.04 -6.05
C ARG A 22 -0.73 16.12 -6.41
N PRO A 23 -1.77 15.81 -7.20
CA PRO A 23 -2.67 16.80 -7.80
C PRO A 23 -3.75 17.30 -6.81
N PHE A 24 -3.34 17.70 -5.63
CA PHE A 24 -4.21 18.23 -4.58
C PHE A 24 -3.74 19.64 -4.19
N PRO A 25 -4.66 20.63 -4.03
CA PRO A 25 -4.30 21.99 -3.66
C PRO A 25 -3.64 22.10 -2.29
N SER A 26 -4.07 21.26 -1.33
CA SER A 26 -3.55 21.22 0.04
C SER A 26 -3.39 19.79 0.54
N VAL A 27 -2.72 19.62 1.68
CA VAL A 27 -2.64 18.32 2.37
C VAL A 27 -4.01 17.85 2.85
N ALA A 28 -4.88 18.74 3.28
CA ALA A 28 -6.24 18.40 3.68
C ALA A 28 -7.08 17.89 2.49
N ASP A 29 -6.92 18.49 1.30
CA ASP A 29 -7.57 18.01 0.08
C ASP A 29 -7.01 16.65 -0.36
N MET A 30 -5.70 16.41 -0.16
CA MET A 30 -5.07 15.11 -0.41
C MET A 30 -5.66 14.04 0.50
N ASP A 31 -5.69 14.29 1.80
CA ASP A 31 -6.20 13.35 2.79
C ASP A 31 -7.67 13.01 2.51
N ALA A 32 -8.51 14.02 2.30
CA ALA A 32 -9.91 13.84 1.95
C ALA A 32 -10.08 13.10 0.60
N GLY A 33 -9.23 13.42 -0.37
CA GLY A 33 -9.24 12.79 -1.69
C GLY A 33 -8.89 11.31 -1.68
N ILE A 34 -7.90 10.90 -0.90
CA ILE A 34 -7.51 9.49 -0.72
C ILE A 34 -8.65 8.73 -0.02
N VAL A 35 -9.18 9.27 1.09
CA VAL A 35 -10.31 8.66 1.80
C VAL A 35 -11.53 8.50 0.89
N ALA A 36 -11.89 9.54 0.13
CA ALA A 36 -13.04 9.48 -0.78
C ALA A 36 -12.88 8.42 -1.89
N ARG A 37 -11.64 8.15 -2.32
CA ARG A 37 -11.37 7.14 -3.35
C ARG A 37 -11.32 5.70 -2.80
N ALA A 38 -11.30 5.52 -1.48
CA ALA A 38 -11.40 4.20 -0.85
C ALA A 38 -12.85 3.67 -0.75
N ARG A 39 -13.84 4.37 -1.34
CA ARG A 39 -15.28 4.04 -1.26
C ARG A 39 -15.68 2.65 -1.80
N ALA A 40 -14.83 2.01 -2.59
CA ALA A 40 -15.06 0.65 -3.08
C ALA A 40 -14.88 -0.41 -1.98
N VAL A 41 -14.14 -0.09 -0.93
CA VAL A 41 -13.92 -0.96 0.23
C VAL A 41 -15.18 -0.97 1.09
N GLY A 42 -15.74 -2.14 1.32
CA GLY A 42 -16.89 -2.30 2.21
C GLY A 42 -16.50 -2.33 3.70
N PRO A 43 -17.46 -2.16 4.61
CA PRO A 43 -17.19 -2.14 6.06
C PRO A 43 -16.62 -3.46 6.59
N ASP A 44 -16.95 -4.57 5.96
CA ASP A 44 -16.51 -5.92 6.35
C ASP A 44 -15.30 -6.41 5.53
N ASP A 45 -14.79 -5.61 4.59
CA ASP A 45 -13.64 -5.96 3.77
C ASP A 45 -12.32 -5.67 4.49
N ASP A 46 -11.23 -6.26 4.01
CA ASP A 46 -9.88 -6.04 4.51
C ASP A 46 -9.15 -5.01 3.65
N LEU A 47 -8.66 -3.94 4.29
CA LEU A 47 -7.80 -2.93 3.67
C LEU A 47 -6.37 -3.09 4.19
N TRP A 48 -5.48 -3.57 3.33
CA TRP A 48 -4.06 -3.72 3.61
C TRP A 48 -3.31 -2.48 3.18
N ILE A 49 -2.68 -1.80 4.14
CA ILE A 49 -1.84 -0.62 3.92
C ILE A 49 -0.38 -1.07 4.01
N LEU A 50 0.30 -1.07 2.88
CA LEU A 50 1.66 -1.59 2.74
C LEU A 50 2.70 -0.49 3.04
N GLY A 51 2.57 0.11 4.21
CA GLY A 51 3.49 1.04 4.80
C GLY A 51 3.28 2.50 4.42
N ASP A 52 3.98 3.33 5.16
CA ASP A 52 4.01 4.78 5.02
C ASP A 52 2.61 5.40 5.08
N PHE A 53 1.85 4.97 6.10
CA PHE A 53 0.51 5.51 6.37
C PHE A 53 0.57 6.99 6.74
N ALA A 54 1.44 7.36 7.69
CA ALA A 54 1.62 8.74 8.13
C ALA A 54 2.96 8.94 8.85
N ALA A 55 3.73 9.94 8.43
CA ALA A 55 5.06 10.26 8.96
C ALA A 55 5.12 11.57 9.75
N VAL A 56 4.00 12.02 10.32
CA VAL A 56 3.86 13.36 10.90
C VAL A 56 4.07 13.38 12.41
N GLU A 57 4.97 14.23 12.88
CA GLU A 57 5.24 14.45 14.30
C GLU A 57 4.39 15.55 14.97
N PRO A 58 4.09 16.70 14.31
CA PRO A 58 3.24 17.71 14.92
C PRO A 58 1.84 17.17 15.23
N GLU A 59 1.28 17.55 16.40
CA GLU A 59 -0.02 17.03 16.87
C GLU A 59 -1.15 17.27 15.85
N ALA A 60 -1.16 18.39 15.16
CA ALA A 60 -2.15 18.67 14.12
C ALA A 60 -2.10 17.64 12.98
N GLY A 61 -0.89 17.23 12.56
CA GLY A 61 -0.71 16.19 11.55
C GLY A 61 -1.14 14.82 12.07
N ARG A 62 -0.84 14.48 13.32
CA ARG A 62 -1.30 13.24 13.95
C ARG A 62 -2.83 13.18 14.05
N GLN A 63 -3.48 14.30 14.37
CA GLN A 63 -4.95 14.40 14.38
C GLN A 63 -5.54 14.19 12.99
N ALA A 64 -4.95 14.77 11.94
CA ALA A 64 -5.37 14.57 10.55
C ALA A 64 -5.23 13.09 10.16
N ALA A 65 -4.11 12.45 10.47
CA ALA A 65 -3.90 11.03 10.19
C ALA A 65 -4.86 10.11 10.97
N ARG A 66 -5.16 10.42 12.24
CA ARG A 66 -6.19 9.69 13.01
C ARG A 66 -7.58 9.87 12.43
N ALA A 67 -7.92 11.06 11.96
CA ALA A 67 -9.19 11.33 11.29
C ALA A 67 -9.30 10.54 9.98
N ALA A 68 -8.24 10.53 9.16
CA ALA A 68 -8.17 9.72 7.95
C ALA A 68 -8.31 8.22 8.25
N PHE A 69 -7.58 7.70 9.25
CA PHE A 69 -7.69 6.31 9.68
C PHE A 69 -9.13 5.93 10.04
N SER A 70 -9.80 6.79 10.81
CA SER A 70 -11.19 6.55 11.24
C SER A 70 -12.20 6.63 10.09
N ALA A 71 -11.91 7.45 9.08
CA ALA A 71 -12.76 7.65 7.89
C ALA A 71 -12.55 6.57 6.81
N LEU A 72 -11.38 5.92 6.77
CA LEU A 72 -11.14 4.80 5.87
C LEU A 72 -12.03 3.62 6.22
N PRO A 73 -12.72 3.03 5.24
CA PRO A 73 -13.58 1.88 5.44
C PRO A 73 -12.80 0.58 5.67
N GLY A 74 -13.50 -0.46 6.06
CA GLY A 74 -12.97 -1.82 6.21
C GLY A 74 -12.11 -2.04 7.46
N ARG A 75 -11.66 -3.27 7.62
CA ARG A 75 -10.67 -3.65 8.65
C ARG A 75 -9.28 -3.32 8.14
N LYS A 76 -8.57 -2.50 8.86
CA LYS A 76 -7.27 -1.98 8.43
C LYS A 76 -6.11 -2.80 8.98
N HIS A 77 -5.25 -3.28 8.09
CA HIS A 77 -4.03 -4.03 8.38
C HIS A 77 -2.82 -3.21 7.92
N LEU A 78 -1.75 -3.24 8.69
CA LEU A 78 -0.51 -2.52 8.37
C LEU A 78 0.63 -3.51 8.06
N ILE A 79 1.28 -3.32 6.93
CA ILE A 79 2.66 -3.74 6.72
C ILE A 79 3.52 -2.52 7.01
N ARG A 80 4.47 -2.59 7.95
CA ARG A 80 5.23 -1.40 8.35
C ARG A 80 6.12 -0.87 7.24
N GLY A 81 6.05 0.45 7.01
CA GLY A 81 6.98 1.20 6.17
C GLY A 81 8.05 1.90 7.00
N ASN A 82 9.03 2.49 6.30
CA ASN A 82 10.13 3.20 6.97
C ASN A 82 9.74 4.56 7.56
N HIS A 83 8.62 5.12 7.14
CA HIS A 83 8.06 6.36 7.68
C HIS A 83 6.97 6.14 8.73
N ASP A 84 6.57 4.90 9.00
CA ASP A 84 5.58 4.62 10.04
C ASP A 84 6.21 4.78 11.43
N LEU A 85 5.92 5.91 12.07
CA LEU A 85 6.43 6.24 13.40
C LEU A 85 5.81 5.33 14.47
N PRO A 86 6.44 5.18 15.65
CA PRO A 86 5.92 4.33 16.73
C PRO A 86 4.45 4.63 17.07
N TRP A 87 4.02 5.90 17.08
CA TRP A 87 2.64 6.26 17.37
C TRP A 87 1.66 5.76 16.30
N THR A 88 2.05 5.74 15.02
CA THR A 88 1.24 5.19 13.91
C THR A 88 1.02 3.70 14.11
N VAL A 89 2.08 2.99 14.47
CA VAL A 89 2.06 1.53 14.66
C VAL A 89 1.31 1.13 15.94
N GLU A 90 1.55 1.82 17.06
CA GLU A 90 1.13 1.40 18.39
C GLU A 90 -0.20 2.01 18.86
N GLN A 91 -0.57 3.20 18.34
CA GLN A 91 -1.72 3.95 18.85
C GLN A 91 -2.94 3.94 17.92
N LEU A 92 -2.78 3.51 16.66
CA LEU A 92 -3.90 3.32 15.77
C LEU A 92 -4.46 1.89 15.90
N PRO A 93 -5.80 1.72 15.86
CA PRO A 93 -6.42 0.42 16.10
C PRO A 93 -6.38 -0.49 14.85
N TRP A 94 -5.17 -0.88 14.45
CA TRP A 94 -4.94 -1.84 13.38
C TRP A 94 -5.52 -3.21 13.74
N ALA A 95 -6.13 -3.90 12.79
CA ALA A 95 -6.57 -5.29 12.95
C ALA A 95 -5.36 -6.24 13.05
N SER A 96 -4.28 -5.93 12.34
CA SER A 96 -2.97 -6.58 12.48
C SER A 96 -1.84 -5.67 12.00
N VAL A 97 -0.61 -5.95 12.45
CA VAL A 97 0.61 -5.25 12.04
C VAL A 97 1.69 -6.29 11.76
N HIS A 98 2.36 -6.15 10.62
CA HIS A 98 3.43 -7.06 10.18
C HIS A 98 4.57 -6.27 9.52
N ASP A 99 5.76 -6.87 9.40
CA ASP A 99 6.85 -6.37 8.56
C ASP A 99 6.79 -6.97 7.15
N LEU A 100 6.36 -8.22 7.08
CA LEU A 100 6.08 -9.00 5.88
C LEU A 100 4.94 -9.96 6.20
N HIS A 101 4.04 -10.20 5.26
CA HIS A 101 2.92 -11.11 5.43
C HIS A 101 2.62 -11.89 4.16
N GLU A 102 2.42 -13.19 4.28
CA GLU A 102 1.93 -14.03 3.18
C GLU A 102 0.41 -14.19 3.33
N LEU A 103 -0.32 -13.58 2.43
CA LEU A 103 -1.78 -13.60 2.39
C LEU A 103 -2.25 -14.63 1.37
N HIS A 104 -2.93 -15.66 1.84
CA HIS A 104 -3.48 -16.73 1.01
C HIS A 104 -4.95 -16.47 0.70
N LEU A 105 -5.28 -16.19 -0.56
CA LEU A 105 -6.63 -15.96 -1.06
C LEU A 105 -6.99 -17.03 -2.10
N GLN A 106 -7.70 -18.07 -1.67
CA GLN A 106 -8.02 -19.23 -2.52
C GLN A 106 -6.75 -19.86 -3.14
N ALA A 107 -6.57 -19.74 -4.46
CA ALA A 107 -5.40 -20.25 -5.18
C ALA A 107 -4.26 -19.23 -5.30
N GLN A 108 -4.51 -17.95 -5.01
CA GLN A 108 -3.51 -16.89 -5.13
C GLN A 108 -2.82 -16.62 -3.81
N VAL A 109 -1.50 -16.51 -3.82
CA VAL A 109 -0.70 -16.05 -2.69
C VAL A 109 -0.14 -14.66 -3.00
N PHE A 110 -0.37 -13.71 -2.08
CA PHE A 110 0.23 -12.40 -2.10
C PHE A 110 1.29 -12.28 -1.00
N VAL A 111 2.50 -11.90 -1.37
CA VAL A 111 3.57 -11.58 -0.41
C VAL A 111 3.60 -10.07 -0.23
N LEU A 112 3.14 -9.61 0.92
CA LEU A 112 2.98 -8.20 1.26
C LEU A 112 4.25 -7.71 1.96
N CYS A 113 4.93 -6.71 1.40
CA CYS A 113 6.10 -6.07 1.99
C CYS A 113 6.10 -4.60 1.57
N HIS A 114 6.52 -3.68 2.46
CA HIS A 114 6.61 -2.28 2.06
C HIS A 114 7.63 -2.07 0.93
N TYR A 115 8.74 -2.79 0.99
CA TYR A 115 9.80 -2.68 -0.03
C TYR A 115 9.59 -3.65 -1.19
N PRO A 116 10.00 -3.27 -2.43
CA PRO A 116 10.08 -4.21 -3.54
C PRO A 116 11.14 -5.28 -3.26
N LEU A 117 10.75 -6.54 -3.36
CA LEU A 117 11.65 -7.67 -3.12
C LEU A 117 12.31 -8.12 -4.43
N VAL A 118 13.56 -8.59 -4.37
CA VAL A 118 14.22 -9.18 -5.53
C VAL A 118 13.68 -10.60 -5.78
N THR A 119 13.35 -11.32 -4.72
CA THR A 119 12.74 -12.65 -4.73
C THR A 119 11.87 -12.84 -3.49
N TRP A 120 10.89 -13.75 -3.52
CA TRP A 120 9.98 -14.02 -2.41
C TRP A 120 9.50 -15.47 -2.44
N ASN A 121 8.95 -15.94 -1.31
CA ASN A 121 8.43 -17.29 -1.21
C ASN A 121 7.29 -17.55 -2.22
N GLY A 122 7.35 -18.67 -2.92
CA GLY A 122 6.31 -19.07 -3.90
C GLY A 122 6.36 -18.31 -5.24
N VAL A 123 7.40 -17.52 -5.51
CA VAL A 123 7.52 -16.77 -6.77
C VAL A 123 7.42 -17.66 -8.01
N ARG A 124 8.03 -18.86 -7.97
CA ARG A 124 7.98 -19.84 -9.06
C ARG A 124 6.62 -20.53 -9.19
N ASP A 125 5.83 -20.49 -8.12
CA ASP A 125 4.48 -21.06 -8.07
C ASP A 125 3.39 -20.00 -8.32
N GLY A 126 3.80 -18.80 -8.76
CA GLY A 126 2.88 -17.72 -9.13
C GLY A 126 2.48 -16.79 -7.97
N ALA A 127 3.14 -16.86 -6.81
CA ALA A 127 2.92 -15.87 -5.74
C ALA A 127 3.30 -14.47 -6.23
N VAL A 128 2.48 -13.47 -5.89
CA VAL A 128 2.64 -12.07 -6.29
C VAL A 128 3.17 -11.24 -5.11
N ASN A 129 4.29 -10.53 -5.30
CA ASN A 129 4.73 -9.53 -4.34
C ASN A 129 3.99 -8.20 -4.55
N LEU A 130 3.35 -7.69 -3.49
CA LEU A 130 2.78 -6.35 -3.45
C LEU A 130 3.63 -5.46 -2.54
N PHE A 131 3.91 -4.23 -3.02
CA PHE A 131 4.83 -3.32 -2.33
C PHE A 131 4.43 -1.84 -2.50
N GLY A 132 5.12 -0.95 -1.80
CA GLY A 132 5.04 0.50 -1.88
C GLY A 132 6.43 1.13 -2.01
N HIS A 133 6.72 2.15 -1.19
CA HIS A 133 8.03 2.78 -0.96
C HIS A 133 8.58 3.62 -2.11
N VAL A 134 8.49 3.18 -3.35
CA VAL A 134 9.13 3.84 -4.49
C VAL A 134 8.22 4.82 -5.23
N HIS A 135 7.02 5.03 -4.74
CA HIS A 135 6.05 6.01 -5.26
C HIS A 135 5.87 5.92 -6.78
N THR A 136 6.11 7.03 -7.50
CA THR A 136 5.98 7.11 -8.96
C THR A 136 7.16 6.50 -9.72
N ASN A 137 8.28 6.16 -9.05
CA ASN A 137 9.52 5.78 -9.72
C ASN A 137 9.45 4.41 -10.41
N TRP A 138 8.61 3.50 -9.92
CA TRP A 138 8.47 2.18 -10.50
C TRP A 138 7.11 1.56 -10.18
N LYS A 139 6.42 1.13 -11.23
CA LYS A 139 5.09 0.50 -11.11
C LYS A 139 5.16 -0.98 -10.73
N GLY A 140 6.28 -1.63 -10.97
CA GLY A 140 6.48 -3.06 -10.73
C GLY A 140 6.95 -3.81 -11.97
N ALA A 141 6.94 -5.13 -11.87
CA ALA A 141 7.27 -6.07 -12.93
C ALA A 141 6.30 -7.26 -12.89
N ARG A 142 6.41 -8.18 -13.83
CA ARG A 142 5.62 -9.40 -13.83
C ARG A 142 5.78 -10.13 -12.49
N GLY A 143 4.66 -10.46 -11.84
CA GLY A 143 4.64 -11.07 -10.52
C GLY A 143 4.85 -10.08 -9.36
N GLN A 144 5.05 -8.78 -9.63
CA GLN A 144 5.37 -7.79 -8.59
C GLN A 144 4.69 -6.44 -8.89
N VAL A 145 3.90 -5.91 -7.96
CA VAL A 145 3.07 -4.71 -8.18
C VAL A 145 3.26 -3.67 -7.08
N ASN A 146 3.59 -2.44 -7.48
CA ASN A 146 3.53 -1.29 -6.59
C ASN A 146 2.05 -0.88 -6.39
N VAL A 147 1.56 -1.00 -5.16
CA VAL A 147 0.18 -0.61 -4.78
C VAL A 147 0.11 0.78 -4.15
N GLY A 148 1.20 1.55 -4.21
CA GLY A 148 1.25 2.93 -3.73
C GLY A 148 0.20 3.81 -4.41
N VAL A 149 -0.42 4.70 -3.65
CA VAL A 149 -1.51 5.58 -4.12
C VAL A 149 -1.15 6.37 -5.37
N ASP A 150 0.12 6.73 -5.52
CA ASP A 150 0.63 7.51 -6.67
C ASP A 150 0.55 6.76 -8.02
N GLN A 151 0.36 5.43 -8.00
CA GLN A 151 0.27 4.57 -9.18
C GLN A 151 -1.19 4.31 -9.63
N TRP A 152 -2.18 4.55 -8.74
CA TRP A 152 -3.56 4.07 -8.91
C TRP A 152 -4.61 5.15 -8.65
N ASP A 153 -4.36 6.38 -9.08
CA ASP A 153 -5.27 7.53 -8.90
C ASP A 153 -5.75 7.69 -7.44
N PHE A 154 -4.83 7.46 -6.50
CA PHE A 154 -5.06 7.61 -5.05
C PHE A 154 -6.16 6.70 -4.49
N ARG A 155 -6.44 5.57 -5.14
CA ARG A 155 -7.41 4.56 -4.69
C ARG A 155 -6.73 3.25 -4.30
N PRO A 156 -7.32 2.47 -3.38
CA PRO A 156 -6.93 1.09 -3.14
C PRO A 156 -7.18 0.21 -4.38
N LEU A 157 -6.38 -0.81 -4.53
CA LEU A 157 -6.44 -1.81 -5.59
C LEU A 157 -7.12 -3.07 -5.05
N ALA A 158 -8.14 -3.59 -5.73
CA ALA A 158 -8.74 -4.87 -5.36
C ALA A 158 -7.80 -6.05 -5.68
N ALA A 159 -7.97 -7.18 -5.00
CA ALA A 159 -7.08 -8.33 -5.15
C ALA A 159 -7.03 -8.86 -6.60
N ASP A 160 -8.15 -8.93 -7.27
CA ASP A 160 -8.24 -9.34 -8.68
C ASP A 160 -7.57 -8.33 -9.65
N GLU A 161 -7.68 -7.03 -9.36
CA GLU A 161 -6.96 -5.99 -10.09
C GLU A 161 -5.44 -6.11 -9.90
N ALA A 162 -4.99 -6.40 -8.66
CA ALA A 162 -3.57 -6.60 -8.36
C ALA A 162 -3.00 -7.84 -9.07
N GLU A 163 -3.74 -8.94 -9.08
CA GLU A 163 -3.38 -10.15 -9.81
C GLU A 163 -3.27 -9.89 -11.32
N LEU A 164 -4.27 -9.23 -11.90
CA LEU A 164 -4.24 -8.87 -13.32
C LEU A 164 -3.06 -7.93 -13.65
N ALA A 165 -2.80 -6.95 -12.81
CA ALA A 165 -1.66 -6.04 -13.00
C ALA A 165 -0.34 -6.80 -12.96
N ALA A 166 -0.17 -7.76 -12.04
CA ALA A 166 1.02 -8.59 -11.93
C ALA A 166 1.29 -9.42 -13.22
N LEU A 167 0.23 -9.87 -13.88
CA LEU A 167 0.34 -10.61 -15.14
C LEU A 167 0.73 -9.73 -16.34
N LEU A 168 0.23 -8.47 -16.35
CA LEU A 168 0.37 -7.56 -17.48
C LEU A 168 1.67 -6.73 -17.46
N LEU A 169 2.33 -6.61 -16.33
CA LEU A 169 3.59 -5.88 -16.21
C LEU A 169 4.73 -6.60 -16.96
N PRO A 170 5.73 -5.84 -17.44
CA PRO A 170 6.88 -6.42 -18.15
C PRO A 170 7.74 -7.28 -17.22
N PRO A 171 8.46 -8.28 -17.73
CA PRO A 171 9.41 -9.06 -16.93
C PRO A 171 10.51 -8.15 -16.35
N SER A 172 11.11 -8.58 -15.24
CA SER A 172 12.26 -7.91 -14.62
C SER A 172 13.52 -8.75 -14.83
N PRO A 173 14.51 -8.25 -15.58
CA PRO A 173 15.77 -8.96 -15.75
C PRO A 173 16.50 -9.27 -14.44
N LEU A 174 16.34 -8.41 -13.41
CA LEU A 174 16.92 -8.62 -12.10
C LEU A 174 16.24 -9.79 -11.38
N HIS A 175 14.92 -9.87 -11.43
CA HIS A 175 14.15 -10.95 -10.86
C HIS A 175 14.45 -12.28 -11.57
N ASP A 176 14.40 -12.27 -12.91
CA ASP A 176 14.69 -13.45 -13.74
C ASP A 176 16.11 -14.00 -13.43
N ALA A 177 17.11 -13.11 -13.32
CA ALA A 177 18.48 -13.49 -12.98
C ALA A 177 18.60 -14.06 -11.56
N ALA A 178 17.90 -13.48 -10.58
CA ALA A 178 17.93 -13.94 -9.20
C ALA A 178 17.29 -15.32 -9.02
N GLU A 179 16.26 -15.63 -9.82
CA GLU A 179 15.53 -16.89 -9.80
C GLU A 179 16.11 -17.93 -10.76
N GLY A 180 17.04 -17.57 -11.64
CA GLY A 180 17.61 -18.45 -12.67
C GLY A 180 16.58 -18.85 -13.73
N LEU A 181 15.73 -17.92 -14.14
CA LEU A 181 14.69 -18.07 -15.16
C LEU A 181 15.18 -17.65 -16.54
#